data_bec1f51215805101557ed7e8a1637ee2
#
_entry.id   bec1f51215805101557ed7e8a1637ee2
#
_cell.length_a   1.000
_cell.length_b   1.000
_cell.length_c   1.000
_cell.angle_alpha   90.00
_cell.angle_beta   90.00
_cell.angle_gamma   90.00
#
_symmetry.space_group_name_H-M   'P 1'
#
loop_
_entity.id
_entity.type
_entity.pdbx_description
1 polymer ?
#
loop_
_entity_poly.entity_id
_entity_poly.type
_entity_poly.pdbx_seq_one_letter_code
_entity_poly.pdbx_strand_id
1 'polypeptide(L)'
;IQLVGFFVPKGTEVVSTKGKVEKVCRSYTTQTNPIFPNMPIVVMVNNNSASASEIVSGALQDLKRATIIGQRTFGKGLVQNIRPIAYGGHLKVTTSKYYLPSGRCIQAIDYAERQKGNKLERDTAGGILPDILLTDSQKLDITYNLYRDHMFFDYATRYRRLHDSIAPAEHFQLSDSDIEDFCKFLDEKKFSYETETGRHLGELIKMARQEDLDSTLLAELTAFKPRLTVDYREAIQRHRTDVEELLGGEIVKRYYYHRGYHAYMLRYDKELKHALEVK
;
A
#
# COMPACT_ATOMS: atom_id res chain seq x y z
N ILE A 1 4.68 -7.13 21.61
CA ILE A 1 4.57 -6.85 23.07
C ILE A 1 5.73 -5.95 23.51
N GLN A 2 6.98 -6.33 23.28
CA GLN A 2 8.16 -5.57 23.72
C GLN A 2 8.16 -4.13 23.19
N LEU A 3 7.87 -3.93 21.88
CA LEU A 3 7.81 -2.59 21.28
C LEU A 3 6.80 -1.67 21.99
N VAL A 4 5.59 -2.17 22.28
CA VAL A 4 4.58 -1.41 23.04
C VAL A 4 5.06 -1.13 24.47
N GLY A 5 5.78 -2.09 25.08
CA GLY A 5 6.36 -1.95 26.42
C GLY A 5 7.40 -0.83 26.57
N PHE A 6 7.95 -0.29 25.47
CA PHE A 6 8.81 0.90 25.54
C PHE A 6 8.03 2.17 25.93
N PHE A 7 6.71 2.17 25.77
CA PHE A 7 5.88 3.36 25.85
C PHE A 7 4.78 3.29 26.90
N VAL A 8 4.47 2.10 27.42
CA VAL A 8 3.38 1.89 28.39
C VAL A 8 3.87 1.15 29.63
N PRO A 9 3.22 1.31 30.81
CA PRO A 9 3.64 0.67 32.04
C PRO A 9 3.74 -0.85 31.97
N LYS A 10 4.60 -1.45 32.78
CA LYS A 10 4.69 -2.89 32.99
C LYS A 10 3.34 -3.46 33.45
N GLY A 11 2.96 -4.64 32.91
CA GLY A 11 1.70 -5.32 33.25
C GLY A 11 0.50 -4.87 32.39
N THR A 12 0.68 -3.88 31.49
CA THR A 12 -0.40 -3.42 30.61
C THR A 12 -0.71 -4.49 29.55
N GLU A 13 -1.99 -4.86 29.41
CA GLU A 13 -2.43 -5.75 28.35
C GLU A 13 -2.23 -5.09 26.97
N VAL A 14 -1.63 -5.83 26.04
CA VAL A 14 -1.37 -5.38 24.67
C VAL A 14 -2.30 -6.08 23.67
N VAL A 15 -2.51 -7.36 23.88
CA VAL A 15 -3.35 -8.19 23.01
C VAL A 15 -3.78 -9.44 23.74
N SER A 16 -4.98 -9.94 23.45
CA SER A 16 -5.41 -11.25 23.89
C SER A 16 -5.81 -12.14 22.70
N THR A 17 -5.76 -13.45 22.92
CA THR A 17 -6.24 -14.44 21.95
C THR A 17 -7.46 -15.15 22.52
N LYS A 18 -8.50 -15.31 21.69
CA LYS A 18 -9.71 -16.07 22.05
C LYS A 18 -10.02 -17.08 20.95
N GLY A 19 -10.31 -18.31 21.34
CA GLY A 19 -10.67 -19.41 20.45
C GLY A 19 -11.75 -20.30 21.07
N LYS A 20 -12.15 -21.35 20.35
CA LYS A 20 -13.19 -22.29 20.81
C LYS A 20 -12.77 -23.11 22.06
N VAL A 21 -11.46 -23.27 22.26
CA VAL A 21 -10.89 -24.05 23.37
C VAL A 21 -10.19 -23.09 24.33
N GLU A 22 -10.49 -23.17 25.61
CA GLU A 22 -9.93 -22.31 26.64
C GLU A 22 -8.40 -22.30 26.65
N LYS A 23 -7.75 -23.40 26.38
CA LYS A 23 -6.29 -23.55 26.32
C LYS A 23 -5.59 -22.58 25.35
N VAL A 24 -6.30 -22.06 24.33
CA VAL A 24 -5.76 -21.09 23.37
C VAL A 24 -6.13 -19.65 23.71
N CYS A 25 -6.91 -19.43 24.76
CA CYS A 25 -7.24 -18.09 25.28
C CYS A 25 -6.12 -17.61 26.17
N ARG A 26 -5.45 -16.52 25.79
CA ARG A 26 -4.29 -15.95 26.51
C ARG A 26 -4.32 -14.44 26.44
N SER A 27 -3.92 -13.78 27.52
CA SER A 27 -3.59 -12.36 27.53
C SER A 27 -2.07 -12.18 27.51
N TYR A 28 -1.60 -11.18 26.78
CA TYR A 28 -0.20 -10.83 26.65
C TYR A 28 0.00 -9.41 27.13
N THR A 29 0.80 -9.28 28.20
CA THR A 29 1.08 -8.02 28.87
C THR A 29 2.54 -7.60 28.69
N THR A 30 2.82 -6.31 28.86
CA THR A 30 4.18 -5.76 28.88
C THR A 30 4.96 -6.28 30.07
N GLN A 31 6.27 -6.54 29.89
CA GLN A 31 7.13 -7.19 30.88
C GLN A 31 8.11 -6.22 31.57
N THR A 32 8.31 -5.04 31.00
CA THR A 32 9.30 -4.05 31.48
C THR A 32 8.63 -2.70 31.75
N ASN A 33 9.27 -1.85 32.57
CA ASN A 33 8.88 -0.46 32.65
C ASN A 33 9.20 0.30 31.36
N PRO A 34 8.42 1.32 31.01
CA PRO A 34 8.62 2.06 29.76
C PRO A 34 9.93 2.84 29.77
N ILE A 35 10.60 2.86 28.61
CA ILE A 35 11.80 3.67 28.39
C ILE A 35 11.39 5.11 28.03
N PHE A 36 10.27 5.26 27.29
CA PHE A 36 9.78 6.54 26.77
C PHE A 36 8.32 6.80 27.16
N PRO A 37 8.01 6.97 28.47
CA PRO A 37 6.63 7.07 28.94
C PRO A 37 5.88 8.30 28.41
N ASN A 38 6.56 9.41 28.19
CA ASN A 38 5.97 10.71 27.82
C ASN A 38 6.30 11.18 26.40
N MET A 39 7.06 10.40 25.62
CA MET A 39 7.41 10.79 24.26
C MET A 39 6.17 10.82 23.36
N PRO A 40 5.87 11.91 22.64
CA PRO A 40 4.79 11.92 21.66
C PRO A 40 5.01 10.85 20.60
N ILE A 41 3.95 10.15 20.21
CA ILE A 41 4.03 9.07 19.21
C ILE A 41 2.93 9.25 18.17
N VAL A 42 3.33 9.23 16.91
CA VAL A 42 2.45 9.10 15.75
C VAL A 42 2.81 7.80 15.05
N VAL A 43 1.81 6.98 14.74
CA VAL A 43 1.99 5.73 14.02
C VAL A 43 1.31 5.84 12.66
N MET A 44 2.11 5.77 11.61
CA MET A 44 1.61 5.76 10.23
C MET A 44 1.23 4.34 9.82
N VAL A 45 0.03 4.16 9.30
CA VAL A 45 -0.49 2.86 8.84
C VAL A 45 -1.19 2.99 7.50
N ASN A 46 -1.22 1.90 6.73
CA ASN A 46 -1.97 1.85 5.48
C ASN A 46 -2.64 0.46 5.30
N ASN A 47 -3.29 0.26 4.16
CA ASN A 47 -4.01 -0.98 3.84
C ASN A 47 -3.13 -2.24 3.77
N ASN A 48 -1.79 -2.09 3.71
CA ASN A 48 -0.82 -3.18 3.76
C ASN A 48 -0.33 -3.47 5.19
N SER A 49 -0.60 -2.59 6.15
CA SER A 49 -0.28 -2.81 7.56
C SER A 49 -1.13 -3.96 8.09
N ALA A 50 -0.50 -5.05 8.54
CA ALA A 50 -1.19 -6.28 8.89
C ALA A 50 -0.61 -6.97 10.12
N SER A 51 -1.43 -7.80 10.80
CA SER A 51 -1.00 -8.72 11.87
C SER A 51 -0.32 -8.02 13.04
N ALA A 52 0.98 -8.26 13.28
CA ALA A 52 1.73 -7.64 14.38
C ALA A 52 1.74 -6.10 14.33
N SER A 53 1.75 -5.52 13.13
CA SER A 53 1.65 -4.05 12.96
C SER A 53 0.29 -3.54 13.45
N GLU A 54 -0.78 -4.30 13.23
CA GLU A 54 -2.13 -3.97 13.71
C GLU A 54 -2.26 -4.14 15.23
N ILE A 55 -1.56 -5.13 15.80
CA ILE A 55 -1.48 -5.28 17.26
C ILE A 55 -0.78 -4.07 17.89
N VAL A 56 0.34 -3.64 17.32
CA VAL A 56 1.10 -2.49 17.86
C VAL A 56 0.30 -1.20 17.74
N SER A 57 -0.17 -0.88 16.53
CA SER A 57 -0.92 0.37 16.27
C SER A 57 -2.23 0.39 17.07
N GLY A 58 -3.00 -0.72 17.02
CA GLY A 58 -4.27 -0.82 17.72
C GLY A 58 -4.15 -0.80 19.25
N ALA A 59 -3.13 -1.45 19.82
CA ALA A 59 -2.90 -1.39 21.25
C ALA A 59 -2.53 0.02 21.70
N LEU A 60 -1.62 0.69 20.99
CA LEU A 60 -1.25 2.08 21.31
C LEU A 60 -2.43 3.05 21.16
N GLN A 61 -3.31 2.81 20.17
CA GLN A 61 -4.56 3.57 20.00
C GLN A 61 -5.52 3.36 21.17
N ASP A 62 -5.83 2.10 21.50
CA ASP A 62 -6.77 1.76 22.58
C ASP A 62 -6.30 2.30 23.94
N LEU A 63 -4.99 2.27 24.18
CA LEU A 63 -4.35 2.81 25.36
C LEU A 63 -4.19 4.35 25.35
N LYS A 64 -4.65 5.01 24.27
CA LYS A 64 -4.50 6.46 24.05
C LYS A 64 -3.06 6.94 24.19
N ARG A 65 -2.11 6.10 23.75
CA ARG A 65 -0.68 6.36 23.87
C ARG A 65 -0.07 6.93 22.60
N ALA A 66 -0.70 6.71 21.44
CA ALA A 66 -0.26 7.23 20.16
C ALA A 66 -1.45 7.71 19.34
N THR A 67 -1.22 8.66 18.46
CA THR A 67 -2.14 9.03 17.38
C THR A 67 -1.84 8.17 16.15
N ILE A 68 -2.85 7.51 15.62
CA ILE A 68 -2.74 6.66 14.43
C ILE A 68 -3.19 7.45 13.22
N ILE A 69 -2.36 7.54 12.17
CA ILE A 69 -2.69 8.26 10.95
C ILE A 69 -2.50 7.39 9.70
N GLY A 70 -3.22 7.68 8.64
CA GLY A 70 -3.10 7.00 7.35
C GLY A 70 -4.39 6.36 6.89
N GLN A 71 -4.34 5.11 6.45
CA GLN A 71 -5.48 4.37 5.92
C GLN A 71 -5.86 3.21 6.84
N ARG A 72 -7.12 2.74 6.73
CA ARG A 72 -7.55 1.52 7.43
C ARG A 72 -6.61 0.36 7.09
N THR A 73 -6.16 -0.37 8.11
CA THR A 73 -5.25 -1.50 7.97
C THR A 73 -5.92 -2.75 7.37
N PHE A 74 -5.12 -3.77 7.11
CA PHE A 74 -5.54 -4.97 6.38
C PHE A 74 -6.64 -5.77 7.09
N GLY A 75 -6.59 -5.91 8.42
CA GLY A 75 -7.54 -6.74 9.18
C GLY A 75 -7.16 -8.22 9.25
N LYS A 76 -5.87 -8.52 9.52
CA LYS A 76 -5.37 -9.90 9.69
C LYS A 76 -5.28 -10.27 11.16
N GLY A 77 -6.39 -10.78 11.69
CA GLY A 77 -6.53 -11.08 13.12
C GLY A 77 -6.61 -12.58 13.49
N LEU A 78 -6.25 -13.50 12.58
CA LEU A 78 -6.27 -14.94 12.85
C LEU A 78 -4.94 -15.46 13.37
N VAL A 79 -4.99 -16.28 14.43
CA VAL A 79 -3.85 -17.04 14.95
C VAL A 79 -3.84 -18.42 14.31
N GLN A 80 -2.75 -18.74 13.64
CA GLN A 80 -2.56 -20.02 12.98
C GLN A 80 -1.39 -20.77 13.60
N ASN A 81 -1.60 -22.04 13.95
CA ASN A 81 -0.59 -22.94 14.44
C ASN A 81 -0.24 -24.00 13.40
N ILE A 82 1.05 -24.29 13.27
CA ILE A 82 1.51 -25.39 12.44
C ILE A 82 1.68 -26.62 13.34
N ARG A 83 1.06 -27.73 12.94
CA ARG A 83 1.14 -29.01 13.63
C ARG A 83 1.78 -30.04 12.71
N PRO A 84 2.84 -30.73 13.16
CA PRO A 84 3.37 -31.85 12.41
C PRO A 84 2.34 -32.98 12.39
N ILE A 85 2.23 -33.65 11.24
CA ILE A 85 1.40 -34.84 11.05
C ILE A 85 2.27 -35.99 10.50
N ALA A 86 1.69 -37.20 10.37
CA ALA A 86 2.40 -38.37 9.85
C ALA A 86 3.05 -38.08 8.48
N TYR A 87 4.08 -38.86 8.15
CA TYR A 87 4.83 -38.80 6.89
C TYR A 87 5.52 -37.45 6.59
N GLY A 88 5.95 -36.73 7.63
CA GLY A 88 6.66 -35.44 7.49
C GLY A 88 5.78 -34.27 7.03
N GLY A 89 4.46 -34.48 6.98
CA GLY A 89 3.51 -33.43 6.62
C GLY A 89 3.32 -32.40 7.73
N HIS A 90 2.77 -31.23 7.37
CA HIS A 90 2.43 -30.18 8.31
C HIS A 90 1.01 -29.68 8.06
N LEU A 91 0.23 -29.55 9.12
CA LEU A 91 -1.11 -28.99 9.09
C LEU A 91 -1.10 -27.59 9.70
N LYS A 92 -1.53 -26.58 8.92
CA LYS A 92 -1.72 -25.20 9.39
C LYS A 92 -3.18 -24.99 9.76
N VAL A 93 -3.45 -24.76 11.03
CA VAL A 93 -4.81 -24.67 11.59
C VAL A 93 -5.00 -23.31 12.25
N THR A 94 -6.13 -22.66 11.97
CA THR A 94 -6.58 -21.47 12.70
C THR A 94 -7.16 -21.91 14.04
N THR A 95 -6.63 -21.38 15.14
CA THR A 95 -6.98 -21.76 16.51
C THR A 95 -7.68 -20.66 17.29
N SER A 96 -7.42 -19.40 17.00
CA SER A 96 -7.98 -18.26 17.73
C SER A 96 -7.94 -16.97 16.89
N LYS A 97 -8.58 -15.93 17.42
CA LYS A 97 -8.54 -14.56 16.88
C LYS A 97 -7.79 -13.64 17.86
N TYR A 98 -7.18 -12.56 17.35
CA TYR A 98 -6.58 -11.50 18.16
C TYR A 98 -7.62 -10.46 18.57
N TYR A 99 -7.54 -10.04 19.82
CA TYR A 99 -8.35 -8.97 20.41
C TYR A 99 -7.44 -7.94 21.07
N LEU A 100 -7.74 -6.67 20.81
CA LEU A 100 -7.03 -5.53 21.37
C LEU A 100 -7.48 -5.24 22.81
N PRO A 101 -6.80 -4.33 23.55
CA PRO A 101 -7.16 -3.99 24.94
C PRO A 101 -8.61 -3.54 25.11
N SER A 102 -9.20 -2.86 24.13
CA SER A 102 -10.62 -2.47 24.11
C SER A 102 -11.60 -3.66 23.93
N GLY A 103 -11.08 -4.85 23.64
CA GLY A 103 -11.89 -6.04 23.32
C GLY A 103 -12.32 -6.17 21.85
N ARG A 104 -11.97 -5.20 20.99
CA ARG A 104 -12.27 -5.28 19.54
C ARG A 104 -11.39 -6.31 18.83
N CYS A 105 -11.97 -7.01 17.86
CA CYS A 105 -11.27 -8.00 17.04
C CYS A 105 -10.62 -7.35 15.84
N ILE A 106 -9.36 -7.71 15.53
CA ILE A 106 -8.63 -7.20 14.37
C ILE A 106 -9.16 -7.83 13.06
N GLN A 107 -9.69 -9.06 13.11
CA GLN A 107 -10.06 -9.84 11.92
C GLN A 107 -11.19 -9.17 11.13
N ALA A 108 -10.91 -8.82 9.86
CA ALA A 108 -11.86 -8.16 8.97
C ALA A 108 -12.69 -9.12 8.11
N ILE A 109 -12.25 -10.36 7.89
CA ILE A 109 -12.96 -11.33 7.05
C ILE A 109 -13.52 -12.45 7.91
N ASP A 110 -14.85 -12.66 7.86
CA ASP A 110 -15.45 -13.81 8.50
C ASP A 110 -15.49 -15.02 7.54
N TYR A 111 -14.52 -15.91 7.72
CA TYR A 111 -14.43 -17.14 6.93
C TYR A 111 -15.52 -18.16 7.27
N ALA A 112 -16.25 -18.02 8.38
CA ALA A 112 -17.36 -18.92 8.71
C ALA A 112 -18.55 -18.73 7.75
N GLU A 113 -18.77 -17.52 7.26
CA GLU A 113 -19.82 -17.23 6.27
C GLU A 113 -19.54 -17.90 4.92
N ARG A 114 -18.27 -18.07 4.55
CA ARG A 114 -17.88 -18.80 3.33
C ARG A 114 -18.34 -20.27 3.37
N GLN A 115 -18.28 -20.91 4.52
CA GLN A 115 -18.71 -22.31 4.68
C GLN A 115 -20.22 -22.46 4.51
N LYS A 116 -21.00 -21.39 4.71
CA LYS A 116 -22.44 -21.34 4.48
C LYS A 116 -22.82 -21.01 3.03
N GLY A 117 -21.84 -20.86 2.11
CA GLY A 117 -22.06 -20.49 0.72
C GLY A 117 -22.28 -18.99 0.49
N ASN A 118 -22.13 -18.16 1.51
CA ASN A 118 -22.28 -16.71 1.42
C ASN A 118 -21.04 -16.06 0.79
N LYS A 119 -21.25 -14.90 0.14
CA LYS A 119 -20.16 -14.09 -0.40
C LYS A 119 -19.26 -13.61 0.74
N LEU A 120 -17.94 -13.69 0.54
CA LEU A 120 -16.97 -13.14 1.48
C LEU A 120 -17.08 -11.62 1.48
N GLU A 121 -17.71 -11.06 2.49
CA GLU A 121 -17.71 -9.64 2.74
C GLU A 121 -16.63 -9.29 3.78
N ARG A 122 -15.95 -8.15 3.56
CA ARG A 122 -15.01 -7.62 4.52
C ARG A 122 -15.82 -6.88 5.60
N ASP A 123 -15.68 -7.32 6.84
CA ASP A 123 -16.29 -6.62 7.96
C ASP A 123 -15.72 -5.19 8.06
N THR A 124 -16.61 -4.22 8.03
CA THR A 124 -16.25 -2.79 8.17
C THR A 124 -15.69 -2.45 9.55
N ALA A 125 -15.90 -3.31 10.55
CA ALA A 125 -15.35 -3.18 11.90
C ALA A 125 -13.93 -3.74 12.03
N GLY A 126 -13.46 -4.58 11.08
CA GLY A 126 -12.12 -5.18 11.15
C GLY A 126 -10.99 -4.25 10.72
N GLY A 127 -9.76 -4.58 11.14
CA GLY A 127 -8.58 -3.74 10.98
C GLY A 127 -8.55 -2.56 11.97
N ILE A 128 -7.52 -1.74 11.85
CA ILE A 128 -7.37 -0.52 12.63
C ILE A 128 -7.83 0.66 11.77
N LEU A 129 -8.85 1.37 12.24
CA LEU A 129 -9.23 2.64 11.63
C LEU A 129 -8.35 3.73 12.25
N PRO A 130 -7.59 4.49 11.45
CA PRO A 130 -6.78 5.60 11.95
C PRO A 130 -7.61 6.68 12.64
N ASP A 131 -7.01 7.39 13.59
CA ASP A 131 -7.60 8.58 14.22
C ASP A 131 -7.67 9.73 13.23
N ILE A 132 -6.67 9.82 12.34
CA ILE A 132 -6.63 10.77 11.23
C ILE A 132 -6.55 9.97 9.93
N LEU A 133 -7.65 9.96 9.19
CA LEU A 133 -7.74 9.24 7.91
C LEU A 133 -7.11 10.07 6.79
N LEU A 134 -6.08 9.51 6.15
CA LEU A 134 -5.49 10.04 4.92
C LEU A 134 -6.03 9.24 3.73
N THR A 135 -6.69 9.94 2.80
CA THR A 135 -7.17 9.31 1.57
C THR A 135 -6.05 9.35 0.53
N ASP A 136 -5.53 8.18 0.17
CA ASP A 136 -4.74 8.05 -1.03
C ASP A 136 -5.66 7.57 -2.17
N SER A 137 -5.89 8.43 -3.13
CA SER A 137 -6.54 8.03 -4.37
C SER A 137 -5.46 7.39 -5.25
N GLN A 138 -5.45 6.06 -5.36
CA GLN A 138 -4.68 5.40 -6.42
C GLN A 138 -5.09 6.01 -7.76
N LYS A 139 -4.22 6.84 -8.31
CA LYS A 139 -4.43 7.41 -9.63
C LYS A 139 -4.03 6.33 -10.66
N LEU A 140 -4.97 5.93 -11.49
CA LEU A 140 -4.70 5.11 -12.67
C LEU A 140 -4.30 6.04 -13.83
N ASP A 141 -3.20 6.76 -13.64
CA ASP A 141 -2.66 7.70 -14.61
C ASP A 141 -1.50 7.10 -15.41
N ILE A 142 -0.80 7.93 -16.15
CA ILE A 142 0.34 7.50 -16.98
C ILE A 142 1.44 6.83 -16.16
N THR A 143 1.62 7.19 -14.88
CA THR A 143 2.67 6.63 -14.03
C THR A 143 2.46 5.14 -13.80
N TYR A 144 1.22 4.69 -13.69
CA TYR A 144 0.87 3.28 -13.59
C TYR A 144 1.31 2.50 -14.84
N ASN A 145 1.06 3.05 -16.04
CA ASN A 145 1.46 2.40 -17.30
C ASN A 145 2.99 2.37 -17.45
N LEU A 146 3.67 3.48 -17.15
CA LEU A 146 5.14 3.57 -17.20
C LEU A 146 5.80 2.58 -16.22
N TYR A 147 5.21 2.41 -15.04
CA TYR A 147 5.68 1.44 -14.03
C TYR A 147 5.42 0.00 -14.49
N ARG A 148 4.20 -0.32 -14.91
CA ARG A 148 3.79 -1.65 -15.38
C ARG A 148 4.66 -2.14 -16.54
N ASP A 149 4.96 -1.25 -17.49
CA ASP A 149 5.73 -1.56 -18.70
C ASP A 149 7.24 -1.41 -18.49
N HIS A 150 7.69 -1.25 -17.22
CA HIS A 150 9.09 -1.13 -16.80
C HIS A 150 9.86 0.07 -17.39
N MET A 151 9.18 1.10 -17.90
CA MET A 151 9.83 2.25 -18.55
C MET A 151 10.73 3.03 -17.59
N PHE A 152 10.30 3.23 -16.34
CA PHE A 152 11.13 3.87 -15.31
C PHE A 152 12.40 3.05 -15.01
N PHE A 153 12.26 1.73 -14.89
CA PHE A 153 13.38 0.84 -14.63
C PHE A 153 14.39 0.83 -15.77
N ASP A 154 13.93 0.68 -17.01
CA ASP A 154 14.80 0.61 -18.20
C ASP A 154 15.53 1.94 -18.43
N TYR A 155 14.81 3.06 -18.33
CA TYR A 155 15.42 4.37 -18.48
C TYR A 155 16.44 4.67 -17.37
N ALA A 156 16.12 4.41 -16.11
CA ALA A 156 17.07 4.63 -15.03
C ALA A 156 18.34 3.77 -15.18
N THR A 157 18.22 2.58 -15.80
CA THR A 157 19.40 1.76 -16.15
C THR A 157 20.22 2.38 -17.28
N ARG A 158 19.57 2.94 -18.32
CA ARG A 158 20.22 3.72 -19.37
C ARG A 158 20.90 4.97 -18.79
N TYR A 159 20.20 5.73 -17.96
CA TYR A 159 20.69 6.94 -17.30
C TYR A 159 21.98 6.66 -16.52
N ARG A 160 22.01 5.57 -15.72
CA ARG A 160 23.20 5.17 -14.97
C ARG A 160 24.40 4.86 -15.84
N ARG A 161 24.21 4.37 -17.06
CA ARG A 161 25.31 4.09 -18.02
C ARG A 161 25.88 5.35 -18.65
N LEU A 162 25.07 6.41 -18.75
CA LEU A 162 25.44 7.67 -19.39
C LEU A 162 26.00 8.71 -18.39
N HIS A 163 25.75 8.53 -17.10
CA HIS A 163 26.15 9.46 -16.04
C HIS A 163 26.92 8.71 -14.96
N ASP A 164 28.19 9.04 -14.75
CA ASP A 164 29.04 8.38 -13.76
C ASP A 164 28.62 8.70 -12.33
N SER A 165 28.08 9.88 -12.08
CA SER A 165 27.63 10.35 -10.77
C SER A 165 26.39 11.24 -10.89
N ILE A 166 25.66 11.37 -9.77
CA ILE A 166 24.56 12.32 -9.61
C ILE A 166 24.72 13.09 -8.30
N ALA A 167 23.93 14.15 -8.11
CA ALA A 167 23.86 14.84 -6.83
C ALA A 167 23.49 13.89 -5.68
N PRO A 168 23.84 14.22 -4.41
CA PRO A 168 23.38 13.46 -3.25
C PRO A 168 21.87 13.20 -3.28
N ALA A 169 21.44 12.05 -2.77
CA ALA A 169 20.05 11.59 -2.89
C ALA A 169 19.01 12.63 -2.43
N GLU A 170 19.30 13.33 -1.34
CA GLU A 170 18.43 14.36 -0.76
C GLU A 170 18.30 15.60 -1.65
N HIS A 171 19.24 15.82 -2.59
CA HIS A 171 19.32 17.01 -3.44
C HIS A 171 19.12 16.70 -4.93
N PHE A 172 19.08 15.42 -5.30
CA PHE A 172 18.88 15.04 -6.69
C PHE A 172 17.52 15.50 -7.20
N GLN A 173 17.51 16.13 -8.37
CA GLN A 173 16.30 16.57 -9.07
C GLN A 173 16.49 16.30 -10.56
N LEU A 174 15.42 15.89 -11.22
CA LEU A 174 15.38 15.79 -12.67
C LEU A 174 15.20 17.17 -13.28
N SER A 175 16.02 17.49 -14.28
CA SER A 175 15.88 18.70 -15.08
C SER A 175 14.84 18.51 -16.20
N ASP A 176 14.45 19.61 -16.85
CA ASP A 176 13.58 19.54 -18.02
C ASP A 176 14.22 18.76 -19.17
N SER A 177 15.55 18.85 -19.31
CA SER A 177 16.30 18.07 -20.29
C SER A 177 16.29 16.58 -19.99
N ASP A 178 16.30 16.16 -18.72
CA ASP A 178 16.20 14.74 -18.34
C ASP A 178 14.81 14.17 -18.70
N ILE A 179 13.76 14.96 -18.48
CA ILE A 179 12.39 14.54 -18.86
C ILE A 179 12.23 14.48 -20.39
N GLU A 180 12.83 15.43 -21.11
CA GLU A 180 12.81 15.38 -22.58
C GLU A 180 13.59 14.16 -23.12
N ASP A 181 14.74 13.83 -22.50
CA ASP A 181 15.49 12.60 -22.85
C ASP A 181 14.69 11.34 -22.50
N PHE A 182 13.98 11.36 -21.39
CA PHE A 182 13.04 10.27 -21.05
C PHE A 182 11.93 10.13 -22.09
N CYS A 183 11.34 11.22 -22.56
CA CYS A 183 10.35 11.17 -23.62
C CYS A 183 10.93 10.62 -24.94
N LYS A 184 12.16 11.00 -25.33
CA LYS A 184 12.84 10.41 -26.49
C LYS A 184 13.08 8.90 -26.32
N PHE A 185 13.45 8.47 -25.12
CA PHE A 185 13.58 7.06 -24.81
C PHE A 185 12.24 6.31 -24.98
N LEU A 186 11.12 6.91 -24.57
CA LEU A 186 9.79 6.34 -24.76
C LEU A 186 9.43 6.22 -26.26
N ASP A 187 9.82 7.19 -27.09
CA ASP A 187 9.68 7.12 -28.55
C ASP A 187 10.47 5.95 -29.15
N GLU A 188 11.75 5.79 -28.74
CA GLU A 188 12.60 4.67 -29.16
C GLU A 188 11.99 3.32 -28.80
N LYS A 189 11.36 3.23 -27.61
CA LYS A 189 10.64 2.05 -27.13
C LYS A 189 9.27 1.86 -27.79
N LYS A 190 8.80 2.81 -28.58
CA LYS A 190 7.46 2.84 -29.15
C LYS A 190 6.37 2.72 -28.07
N PHE A 191 6.60 3.39 -26.94
CA PHE A 191 5.63 3.41 -25.85
C PHE A 191 4.32 4.03 -26.30
N SER A 192 3.22 3.39 -25.95
CA SER A 192 1.87 3.91 -26.20
C SER A 192 1.11 3.98 -24.88
N TYR A 193 0.44 5.10 -24.65
CA TYR A 193 -0.38 5.30 -23.47
C TYR A 193 -1.84 5.09 -23.79
N GLU A 194 -2.45 4.09 -23.19
CA GLU A 194 -3.88 3.86 -23.21
C GLU A 194 -4.44 4.06 -21.80
N THR A 195 -5.42 4.96 -21.67
CA THR A 195 -6.08 5.16 -20.37
C THR A 195 -6.87 3.91 -19.97
N GLU A 196 -7.00 3.61 -18.68
CA GLU A 196 -7.82 2.49 -18.21
C GLU A 196 -9.28 2.61 -18.68
N THR A 197 -9.82 3.83 -18.73
CA THR A 197 -11.15 4.09 -19.29
C THR A 197 -11.21 3.70 -20.77
N GLY A 198 -10.18 4.03 -21.55
CA GLY A 198 -10.08 3.65 -22.96
C GLY A 198 -10.03 2.14 -23.17
N ARG A 199 -9.24 1.45 -22.34
CA ARG A 199 -9.14 -0.02 -22.33
C ARG A 199 -10.50 -0.66 -22.01
N HIS A 200 -11.18 -0.21 -20.96
CA HIS A 200 -12.53 -0.71 -20.62
C HIS A 200 -13.56 -0.42 -21.69
N LEU A 201 -13.50 0.74 -22.35
CA LEU A 201 -14.36 1.01 -23.51
C LEU A 201 -14.09 0.02 -24.65
N GLY A 202 -12.82 -0.30 -24.92
CA GLY A 202 -12.47 -1.31 -25.90
C GLY A 202 -13.03 -2.70 -25.58
N GLU A 203 -12.97 -3.12 -24.32
CA GLU A 203 -13.57 -4.35 -23.81
C GLU A 203 -15.11 -4.32 -23.95
N LEU A 204 -15.74 -3.20 -23.58
CA LEU A 204 -17.18 -3.00 -23.71
C LEU A 204 -17.64 -3.13 -25.18
N ILE A 205 -16.95 -2.48 -26.11
CA ILE A 205 -17.24 -2.58 -27.55
C ILE A 205 -17.11 -4.03 -28.03
N LYS A 206 -16.09 -4.76 -27.55
CA LYS A 206 -15.90 -6.17 -27.90
C LYS A 206 -17.04 -7.04 -27.38
N MET A 207 -17.46 -6.83 -26.13
CA MET A 207 -18.60 -7.54 -25.55
C MET A 207 -19.90 -7.22 -26.30
N ALA A 208 -20.18 -5.96 -26.56
CA ALA A 208 -21.37 -5.52 -27.30
C ALA A 208 -21.47 -6.16 -28.70
N ARG A 209 -20.33 -6.37 -29.39
CA ARG A 209 -20.30 -7.12 -30.63
C ARG A 209 -20.60 -8.62 -30.47
N GLN A 210 -20.12 -9.23 -29.36
CA GLN A 210 -20.39 -10.65 -29.09
C GLN A 210 -21.84 -10.91 -28.71
N GLU A 211 -22.50 -9.90 -28.11
CA GLU A 211 -23.91 -9.91 -27.72
C GLU A 211 -24.84 -9.50 -28.86
N ASP A 212 -24.30 -9.22 -30.05
CA ASP A 212 -25.02 -8.80 -31.27
C ASP A 212 -25.91 -7.55 -31.04
N LEU A 213 -25.37 -6.58 -30.24
CA LEU A 213 -26.09 -5.35 -29.97
C LEU A 213 -26.17 -4.45 -31.20
N ASP A 214 -27.16 -3.52 -31.18
CA ASP A 214 -27.46 -2.60 -32.26
C ASP A 214 -26.23 -1.86 -32.83
N SER A 215 -26.17 -1.78 -34.15
CA SER A 215 -25.05 -1.14 -34.87
C SER A 215 -24.92 0.36 -34.55
N THR A 216 -26.00 1.04 -34.23
CA THR A 216 -26.01 2.46 -33.87
C THR A 216 -25.29 2.64 -32.54
N LEU A 217 -25.59 1.80 -31.51
CA LEU A 217 -24.93 1.79 -30.24
C LEU A 217 -23.41 1.52 -30.37
N LEU A 218 -23.05 0.55 -31.23
CA LEU A 218 -21.64 0.23 -31.50
C LEU A 218 -20.89 1.41 -32.13
N ALA A 219 -21.55 2.14 -33.06
CA ALA A 219 -20.98 3.34 -33.67
C ALA A 219 -20.77 4.46 -32.64
N GLU A 220 -21.75 4.69 -31.76
CA GLU A 220 -21.67 5.68 -30.68
C GLU A 220 -20.53 5.35 -29.70
N LEU A 221 -20.46 4.12 -29.19
CA LEU A 221 -19.37 3.69 -28.32
C LEU A 221 -17.99 3.86 -28.97
N THR A 222 -17.89 3.51 -30.26
CA THR A 222 -16.63 3.64 -31.03
C THR A 222 -16.23 5.11 -31.20
N ALA A 223 -17.19 6.03 -31.34
CA ALA A 223 -16.95 7.47 -31.47
C ALA A 223 -16.36 8.10 -30.20
N PHE A 224 -16.51 7.49 -29.02
CA PHE A 224 -15.86 7.95 -27.79
C PHE A 224 -14.35 7.62 -27.74
N LYS A 225 -13.88 6.61 -28.47
CA LYS A 225 -12.49 6.13 -28.36
C LYS A 225 -11.44 7.22 -28.62
N PRO A 226 -11.53 8.07 -29.65
CA PRO A 226 -10.56 9.16 -29.84
C PRO A 226 -10.55 10.18 -28.72
N ARG A 227 -11.68 10.39 -28.04
CA ARG A 227 -11.79 11.34 -26.91
C ARG A 227 -11.10 10.84 -25.62
N LEU A 228 -10.82 9.55 -25.51
CA LEU A 228 -10.14 8.91 -24.40
C LEU A 228 -8.66 8.64 -24.68
N THR A 229 -8.19 8.99 -25.89
CA THR A 229 -6.77 8.92 -26.25
C THR A 229 -6.08 10.20 -25.76
N VAL A 230 -5.02 10.04 -25.00
CA VAL A 230 -4.22 11.14 -24.46
C VAL A 230 -2.79 10.97 -24.96
N ASP A 231 -2.19 12.06 -25.45
CA ASP A 231 -0.77 12.07 -25.78
C ASP A 231 0.05 11.85 -24.51
N TYR A 232 0.99 10.88 -24.54
CA TYR A 232 1.75 10.52 -23.34
C TYR A 232 2.68 11.66 -22.88
N ARG A 233 3.18 12.53 -23.78
CA ARG A 233 4.00 13.69 -23.42
C ARG A 233 3.18 14.71 -22.66
N GLU A 234 1.94 14.98 -23.12
CA GLU A 234 1.00 15.84 -22.38
C GLU A 234 0.65 15.22 -21.01
N ALA A 235 0.43 13.91 -20.97
CA ALA A 235 0.15 13.22 -19.71
C ALA A 235 1.33 13.28 -18.74
N ILE A 236 2.58 13.12 -19.20
CA ILE A 236 3.79 13.29 -18.39
C ILE A 236 3.87 14.71 -17.82
N GLN A 237 3.60 15.74 -18.62
CA GLN A 237 3.62 17.11 -18.13
C GLN A 237 2.53 17.38 -17.09
N ARG A 238 1.33 16.83 -17.29
CA ARG A 238 0.21 16.95 -16.33
C ARG A 238 0.52 16.26 -14.99
N HIS A 239 1.22 15.14 -15.02
CA HIS A 239 1.59 14.33 -13.86
C HIS A 239 3.10 14.44 -13.53
N ARG A 240 3.70 15.61 -13.85
CA ARG A 240 5.14 15.84 -13.76
C ARG A 240 5.72 15.42 -12.41
N THR A 241 5.12 15.84 -11.33
CA THR A 241 5.59 15.55 -9.96
C THR A 241 5.61 14.05 -9.66
N ASP A 242 4.54 13.35 -10.05
CA ASP A 242 4.43 11.91 -9.82
C ASP A 242 5.46 11.13 -10.68
N VAL A 243 5.73 11.61 -11.91
CA VAL A 243 6.77 11.05 -12.79
C VAL A 243 8.17 11.30 -12.20
N GLU A 244 8.46 12.51 -11.72
CA GLU A 244 9.74 12.86 -11.08
C GLU A 244 9.99 12.04 -9.82
N GLU A 245 8.96 11.82 -9.01
CA GLU A 245 9.03 10.97 -7.82
C GLU A 245 9.48 9.56 -8.19
N LEU A 246 8.78 8.90 -9.12
CA LEU A 246 9.03 7.50 -9.46
C LEU A 246 10.31 7.32 -10.28
N LEU A 247 10.52 8.14 -11.31
CA LEU A 247 11.71 8.07 -12.17
C LEU A 247 12.97 8.45 -11.41
N GLY A 248 12.92 9.55 -10.66
CA GLY A 248 14.05 10.00 -9.84
C GLY A 248 14.39 8.99 -8.75
N GLY A 249 13.38 8.40 -8.11
CA GLY A 249 13.57 7.31 -7.15
C GLY A 249 14.28 6.10 -7.76
N GLU A 250 13.89 5.68 -8.97
CA GLU A 250 14.56 4.58 -9.67
C GLU A 250 16.00 4.93 -10.10
N ILE A 251 16.27 6.17 -10.50
CA ILE A 251 17.64 6.63 -10.81
C ILE A 251 18.48 6.64 -9.53
N VAL A 252 18.04 7.31 -8.47
CA VAL A 252 18.77 7.42 -7.19
C VAL A 252 19.11 6.05 -6.62
N LYS A 253 18.20 5.08 -6.74
CA LYS A 253 18.42 3.70 -6.28
C LYS A 253 19.62 3.03 -6.95
N ARG A 254 19.96 3.40 -8.18
CA ARG A 254 21.11 2.85 -8.92
C ARG A 254 22.47 3.41 -8.49
N TYR A 255 22.48 4.57 -7.82
CA TYR A 255 23.69 5.19 -7.30
C TYR A 255 23.86 4.98 -5.79
N TYR A 256 22.76 5.09 -5.05
CA TYR A 256 22.75 5.14 -3.58
C TYR A 256 21.97 4.00 -2.93
N TYR A 257 21.55 2.99 -3.71
CA TYR A 257 20.81 1.83 -3.26
C TYR A 257 19.53 2.19 -2.47
N HIS A 258 19.03 1.28 -1.64
CA HIS A 258 17.80 1.49 -0.88
C HIS A 258 17.88 2.67 0.10
N ARG A 259 19.05 2.89 0.72
CA ARG A 259 19.22 4.02 1.66
C ARG A 259 19.01 5.36 0.96
N GLY A 260 19.64 5.55 -0.20
CA GLY A 260 19.47 6.77 -0.98
C GLY A 260 18.05 6.90 -1.54
N TYR A 261 17.46 5.81 -2.00
CA TYR A 261 16.06 5.80 -2.43
C TYR A 261 15.13 6.32 -1.33
N HIS A 262 15.23 5.80 -0.11
CA HIS A 262 14.40 6.28 1.00
C HIS A 262 14.66 7.75 1.33
N ALA A 263 15.92 8.19 1.35
CA ALA A 263 16.25 9.59 1.57
C ALA A 263 15.63 10.52 0.50
N TYR A 264 15.66 10.08 -0.76
CA TYR A 264 15.02 10.80 -1.87
C TYR A 264 13.50 10.86 -1.71
N MET A 265 12.84 9.74 -1.36
CA MET A 265 11.38 9.62 -1.27
C MET A 265 10.78 10.43 -0.11
N LEU A 266 11.54 10.71 0.97
CA LEU A 266 11.04 11.50 2.11
C LEU A 266 10.45 12.86 1.70
N ARG A 267 10.94 13.48 0.62
CA ARG A 267 10.42 14.77 0.14
C ARG A 267 9.00 14.68 -0.43
N TYR A 268 8.61 13.50 -0.93
CA TYR A 268 7.32 13.22 -1.54
C TYR A 268 6.33 12.60 -0.55
N ASP A 269 6.82 12.14 0.61
CA ASP A 269 6.02 11.46 1.62
C ASP A 269 5.03 12.43 2.27
N LYS A 270 3.80 12.41 1.76
CA LYS A 270 2.70 13.24 2.26
C LYS A 270 2.24 12.79 3.65
N GLU A 271 2.28 11.48 3.91
CA GLU A 271 1.87 10.92 5.20
C GLU A 271 2.85 11.36 6.29
N LEU A 272 4.17 11.35 6.00
CA LEU A 272 5.18 11.85 6.93
C LEU A 272 5.00 13.35 7.22
N LYS A 273 4.70 14.17 6.20
CA LYS A 273 4.44 15.60 6.40
C LYS A 273 3.26 15.81 7.36
N HIS A 274 2.15 15.11 7.14
CA HIS A 274 1.00 15.18 8.05
C HIS A 274 1.34 14.65 9.45
N ALA A 275 2.16 13.57 9.56
CA ALA A 275 2.57 13.04 10.85
C ALA A 275 3.37 14.05 11.68
N LEU A 276 4.22 14.85 11.04
CA LEU A 276 5.01 15.89 11.71
C LEU A 276 4.17 17.10 12.17
N GLU A 277 2.98 17.30 11.61
CA GLU A 277 2.04 18.36 12.01
C GLU A 277 1.13 17.95 13.18
N VAL A 278 1.05 16.65 13.50
CA VAL A 278 0.25 16.14 14.63
C VAL A 278 0.93 16.54 15.95
N LYS A 279 0.21 17.32 16.76
CA LYS A 279 0.66 17.81 18.07
C LYS A 279 0.20 16.91 19.21
#